data_09037084e7d009d17313347734f2f679
#
_entry.id   09037084e7d009d17313347734f2f679
#
_cell.length_a   1.000
_cell.length_b   1.000
_cell.length_c   1.000
_cell.angle_alpha   90.00
_cell.angle_beta   90.00
_cell.angle_gamma   90.00
#
_symmetry.space_group_name_H-M   'P 1'
#
loop_
_entity.id
_entity.type
_entity.pdbx_description
1 polymer ?
#
loop_
_entity_poly.entity_id
_entity_poly.type
_entity_poly.pdbx_seq_one_letter_code
_entity_poly.pdbx_strand_id
1 'polypeptide(L)' 'MAATGELIRLINYVDDINTTLRRISASIPMMDADERKRLAENMRIASSNITAVLSQLEKGGH' A
#
# COMPACT_ATOMS: atom_id res chain seq x y z
N MET A 1 14.58 18.48 13.87
CA MET A 1 14.37 18.34 13.49
C MET A 1 14.16 17.26 13.01
N ALA A 2 14.08 17.04 12.57
CA ALA A 2 13.64 16.11 12.27
C ALA A 2 14.15 14.98 12.03
N ALA A 3 13.67 14.06 12.23
CA ALA A 3 14.03 12.76 12.06
C ALA A 3 14.18 12.45 10.59
N THR A 4 15.12 13.06 10.00
CA THR A 4 15.35 12.93 8.58
C THR A 4 15.58 11.47 8.19
N GLY A 5 16.36 10.74 8.99
CA GLY A 5 16.60 9.33 8.73
C GLY A 5 15.33 8.50 8.85
N GLU A 6 14.47 8.84 9.78
CA GLU A 6 13.19 8.15 9.96
C GLU A 6 12.29 8.38 8.76
N LEU A 7 12.20 9.61 8.30
CA LEU A 7 11.38 9.93 7.13
C LEU A 7 11.85 9.16 5.90
N ILE A 8 13.17 9.12 5.68
CA ILE A 8 13.71 8.40 4.53
C ILE A 8 13.36 6.91 4.61
N ARG A 9 13.45 6.33 5.79
CA ARG A 9 13.09 4.93 5.98
C ARG A 9 11.62 4.68 5.63
N LEU A 10 10.75 5.57 6.09
CA LEU A 10 9.32 5.43 5.83
C LEU A 10 9.00 5.61 4.34
N ILE A 11 9.66 6.54 3.68
CA ILE A 11 9.48 6.70 2.25
C ILE A 11 9.93 5.44 1.50
N ASN A 12 11.00 4.80 1.96
CA ASN A 12 11.43 3.54 1.37
C ASN A 12 10.38 2.45 1.53
N TYR A 13 9.67 2.43 2.67
CA TYR A 13 8.56 1.48 2.83
C TYR A 13 7.44 1.76 1.82
N VAL A 14 7.16 3.03 1.55
CA VAL A 14 6.16 3.39 0.54
C VAL A 14 6.60 2.91 -0.83
N ASP A 15 7.87 3.07 -1.15
CA ASP A 15 8.42 2.58 -2.43
C ASP A 15 8.27 1.07 -2.53
N ASP A 16 8.44 0.34 -1.42
CA ASP A 16 8.25 -1.11 -1.40
C ASP A 16 6.78 -1.46 -1.67
N ILE A 17 5.86 -0.68 -1.15
CA ILE A 17 4.43 -0.88 -1.43
C ILE A 17 4.19 -0.72 -2.94
N ASN A 18 4.74 0.32 -3.55
CA ASN A 18 4.60 0.54 -4.98
C ASN A 18 5.17 -0.61 -5.80
N THR A 19 6.34 -1.12 -5.40
CA THR A 19 6.97 -2.26 -6.07
C THR A 19 6.08 -3.50 -5.96
N THR A 20 5.51 -3.72 -4.78
CA THR A 20 4.62 -4.85 -4.55
C THR A 20 3.38 -4.75 -5.44
N LEU A 21 2.82 -3.54 -5.58
CA LEU A 21 1.66 -3.33 -6.44
C LEU A 21 1.97 -3.67 -7.90
N ARG A 22 3.17 -3.32 -8.37
CA ARG A 22 3.57 -3.67 -9.73
C ARG A 22 3.66 -5.18 -9.93
N ARG A 23 4.16 -5.91 -8.92
CA ARG A 23 4.23 -7.36 -8.96
C ARG A 23 2.85 -7.98 -9.03
N ILE A 24 1.93 -7.45 -8.24
CA ILE A 24 0.55 -7.92 -8.26
C ILE A 24 -0.05 -7.68 -9.64
N SER A 25 0.13 -6.48 -10.16
CA SER A 25 -0.40 -6.12 -11.48
C SER A 25 0.11 -7.06 -12.56
N ALA A 26 1.40 -7.39 -12.50
CA ALA A 26 2.01 -8.27 -13.48
C ALA A 26 1.48 -9.70 -13.40
N SER A 27 0.97 -10.10 -12.24
CA SER A 27 0.45 -11.45 -12.03
C SER A 27 -1.02 -11.60 -12.43
N ILE A 28 -1.74 -10.49 -12.59
CA ILE A 28 -3.18 -10.54 -12.86
C ILE A 28 -3.53 -11.36 -14.10
N PRO A 29 -2.82 -11.24 -15.24
CA PRO A 29 -3.18 -12.01 -16.43
C PRO A 29 -3.14 -13.52 -16.25
N MET A 30 -2.44 -14.00 -15.22
CA MET A 30 -2.32 -15.44 -14.97
C MET A 30 -3.36 -15.97 -13.99
N MET A 31 -4.19 -15.09 -13.45
CA MET A 31 -5.18 -15.47 -12.45
C MET A 31 -6.52 -15.79 -13.09
N ASP A 32 -7.22 -16.76 -12.50
CA ASP A 32 -8.59 -17.00 -12.91
C ASP A 32 -9.53 -15.99 -12.23
N ALA A 33 -10.81 -16.05 -12.58
CA ALA A 33 -11.77 -15.07 -12.10
C ALA A 33 -11.96 -15.11 -10.57
N ASP A 34 -11.93 -16.30 -9.99
CA ASP A 34 -12.09 -16.45 -8.55
C ASP A 34 -10.88 -15.86 -7.81
N GLU A 35 -9.70 -16.14 -8.32
CA GLU A 35 -8.47 -15.61 -7.72
C GLU A 35 -8.45 -14.09 -7.77
N ARG A 36 -8.85 -13.51 -8.91
CA ARG A 36 -8.89 -12.05 -9.03
C ARG A 36 -9.89 -11.44 -8.05
N LYS A 37 -11.01 -12.08 -7.86
CA LYS A 37 -12.03 -11.59 -6.93
C LYS A 37 -11.52 -11.62 -5.49
N ARG A 38 -10.88 -12.71 -5.10
CA ARG A 38 -10.33 -12.84 -3.75
C ARG A 38 -9.22 -11.84 -3.49
N LEU A 39 -8.36 -11.64 -4.48
CA LEU A 39 -7.29 -10.65 -4.37
C LEU A 39 -7.87 -9.25 -4.25
N ALA A 40 -8.89 -8.94 -5.05
CA ALA A 40 -9.53 -7.63 -4.99
C ALA A 40 -10.13 -7.35 -3.61
N GLU A 41 -10.73 -8.35 -2.99
CA GLU A 41 -11.29 -8.19 -1.64
C GLU A 41 -10.21 -7.87 -0.62
N ASN A 42 -9.08 -8.57 -0.71
CA ASN A 42 -7.95 -8.31 0.19
C ASN A 42 -7.33 -6.94 -0.08
N MET A 43 -7.26 -6.54 -1.34
CA MET A 43 -6.71 -5.22 -1.68
C MET A 43 -7.62 -4.09 -1.20
N ARG A 44 -8.93 -4.30 -1.16
CA ARG A 44 -9.82 -3.28 -0.61
C ARG A 44 -9.55 -3.04 0.86
N ILE A 45 -9.25 -4.10 1.61
CA ILE A 45 -8.89 -3.96 3.02
C ILE A 45 -7.58 -3.19 3.15
N ALA A 46 -6.58 -3.55 2.35
CA ALA A 46 -5.30 -2.84 2.38
C ALA A 46 -5.47 -1.37 2.00
N SER A 47 -6.30 -1.10 0.99
CA SER A 47 -6.57 0.27 0.56
C SER A 47 -7.21 1.09 1.67
N SER A 48 -8.14 0.49 2.41
CA SER A 48 -8.77 1.15 3.55
C SER A 48 -7.75 1.49 4.62
N ASN A 49 -6.81 0.58 4.90
CA ASN A 49 -5.77 0.82 5.87
C ASN A 49 -4.82 1.93 5.42
N ILE A 50 -4.47 1.94 4.15
CA ILE A 50 -3.63 2.99 3.58
C ILE A 50 -4.32 4.35 3.70
N THR A 51 -5.60 4.40 3.38
CA THR A 51 -6.38 5.64 3.49
C THR A 51 -6.42 6.14 4.91
N ALA A 52 -6.58 5.24 5.88
CA ALA A 52 -6.61 5.61 7.29
C ALA A 52 -5.27 6.22 7.73
N VAL A 53 -4.18 5.62 7.32
CA VAL A 53 -2.85 6.14 7.67
C VAL A 53 -2.61 7.49 6.99
N LEU A 54 -3.00 7.61 5.72
CA LEU A 54 -2.87 8.87 5.00
C LEU A 54 -3.65 9.98 5.72
N SER A 55 -4.84 9.68 6.18
CA SER A 55 -5.66 10.65 6.92
C SER A 55 -4.96 11.09 8.21
N GLN A 56 -4.32 10.16 8.92
CA GLN A 56 -3.57 10.51 10.11
C GLN A 56 -2.42 11.47 9.80
N LEU A 57 -1.72 11.20 8.70
CA LEU A 57 -0.61 12.05 8.29
C LEU A 57 -1.07 13.45 7.94
N GLU A 58 -2.19 13.56 7.23
CA GLU A 58 -2.72 14.85 6.82
C GLU A 58 -3.27 15.65 8.00
N LYS A 59 -3.75 14.97 9.03
CA LYS A 59 -4.27 15.62 10.22
C LYS A 59 -3.22 15.85 11.29
N GLY A 60 -1.98 15.49 10.99
CA GLY A 60 -0.91 15.65 11.96
C GLY A 60 -0.86 14.58 13.03
N GLY A 61 -1.52 13.48 12.80
CA GLY A 61 -1.45 12.35 13.71
C GLY A 61 -2.38 12.46 14.92
N HIS A 62 -3.28 13.43 14.89
CA HIS A 62 -4.18 13.67 16.03
C HIS A 62 -5.61 13.33 15.72
#